data_2358e7ef1eb9752b24a2d1faef710600
#
_entry.id   2358e7ef1eb9752b24a2d1faef710600
#
_cell.length_a   1.000
_cell.length_b   1.000
_cell.length_c   1.000
_cell.angle_alpha   90.00
_cell.angle_beta   90.00
_cell.angle_gamma   90.00
#
_symmetry.space_group_name_H-M   'P 1'
#
loop_
_entity.id
_entity.type
_entity.pdbx_description
1 polymer ?
#
loop_
_entity_poly.entity_id
_entity_poly.type
_entity_poly.pdbx_seq_one_letter_code
_entity_poly.pdbx_strand_id
1 'polypeptide(L)'
;ELRAAFPDDFDLWMRGLGGEMRHRAESRAHAGARGWDALRDWSHRAGSDTDLFVFSHGALIENTIQEMYGIGERFPDFVSITSMRNAHWARLVDARIDEDDRWILVDYNHGPALADTPAWDDPGEARGRDE
;
A
#
# COMPACT_ATOMS: atom_id res chain seq x y z
N GLU A 1 0.66 22.80 -3.09
CA GLU A 1 1.07 23.23 -4.46
C GLU A 1 0.31 22.45 -5.55
N LEU A 2 0.33 21.10 -5.57
CA LEU A 2 -0.36 20.30 -6.60
C LEU A 2 -1.87 20.58 -6.67
N ARG A 3 -2.56 20.63 -5.53
CA ARG A 3 -4.00 20.91 -5.47
C ARG A 3 -4.37 22.29 -6.06
N ALA A 4 -3.49 23.28 -5.90
CA ALA A 4 -3.71 24.61 -6.45
C ALA A 4 -3.44 24.69 -7.96
N ALA A 5 -2.49 23.89 -8.47
CA ALA A 5 -2.13 23.86 -9.87
C ALA A 5 -3.08 22.98 -10.72
N PHE A 6 -3.59 21.89 -10.14
CA PHE A 6 -4.39 20.89 -10.85
C PHE A 6 -5.56 20.40 -9.95
N PRO A 7 -6.52 21.27 -9.60
CA PRO A 7 -7.55 20.95 -8.60
C PRO A 7 -8.40 19.75 -8.99
N ASP A 8 -8.87 19.68 -10.23
CA ASP A 8 -9.74 18.60 -10.71
C ASP A 8 -9.01 17.26 -10.76
N ASP A 9 -7.78 17.25 -11.24
CA ASP A 9 -6.96 16.05 -11.33
C ASP A 9 -6.52 15.58 -9.95
N PHE A 10 -6.26 16.51 -9.03
CA PHE A 10 -5.96 16.20 -7.64
C PHE A 10 -7.16 15.56 -6.93
N ASP A 11 -8.37 16.06 -7.14
CA ASP A 11 -9.60 15.48 -6.56
C ASP A 11 -9.88 14.08 -7.14
N LEU A 12 -9.66 13.86 -8.44
CA LEU A 12 -9.73 12.52 -9.05
C LEU A 12 -8.68 11.58 -8.46
N TRP A 13 -7.44 12.05 -8.31
CA TRP A 13 -6.36 11.27 -7.70
C TRP A 13 -6.70 10.87 -6.25
N MET A 14 -7.19 11.81 -5.44
CA MET A 14 -7.59 11.53 -4.05
C MET A 14 -8.72 10.50 -3.96
N ARG A 15 -9.59 10.43 -4.96
CA ARG A 15 -10.68 9.46 -5.05
C ARG A 15 -10.28 8.14 -5.72
N GLY A 16 -9.03 8.00 -6.15
CA GLY A 16 -8.56 6.81 -6.86
C GLY A 16 -9.01 6.68 -8.31
N LEU A 17 -9.50 7.77 -8.90
CA LEU A 17 -10.09 7.80 -10.24
C LEU A 17 -9.12 8.22 -11.35
N GLY A 18 -7.83 8.03 -11.15
CA GLY A 18 -6.80 8.15 -12.19
C GLY A 18 -6.44 9.57 -12.63
N GLY A 19 -6.65 10.58 -11.78
CA GLY A 19 -6.24 11.96 -12.09
C GLY A 19 -4.76 12.10 -12.45
N GLU A 20 -3.90 11.28 -11.84
CA GLU A 20 -2.47 11.19 -12.10
C GLU A 20 -2.13 10.74 -13.52
N MET A 21 -2.99 9.97 -14.18
CA MET A 21 -2.76 9.45 -15.54
C MET A 21 -2.61 10.57 -16.58
N ARG A 22 -3.26 11.71 -16.39
CA ARG A 22 -3.14 12.89 -17.27
C ARG A 22 -1.74 13.49 -17.23
N HIS A 23 -0.99 13.21 -16.17
CA HIS A 23 0.38 13.69 -15.96
C HIS A 23 1.44 12.59 -16.24
N ARG A 24 1.09 11.56 -17.02
CA ARG A 24 1.95 10.43 -17.38
C ARG A 24 2.45 9.61 -16.19
N ALA A 25 1.73 9.63 -15.08
CA ALA A 25 2.02 8.77 -13.96
C ALA A 25 1.61 7.32 -14.26
N GLU A 26 2.24 6.38 -13.56
CA GLU A 26 1.86 4.97 -13.58
C GLU A 26 0.46 4.81 -12.96
N SER A 27 -0.40 3.99 -13.57
CA SER A 27 -1.71 3.69 -12.99
C SER A 27 -1.56 2.85 -11.71
N ARG A 28 -2.53 2.97 -10.80
CA ARG A 28 -2.55 2.17 -9.56
C ARG A 28 -2.58 0.67 -9.85
N ALA A 29 -3.39 0.24 -10.83
CA ALA A 29 -3.45 -1.15 -11.25
C ALA A 29 -2.09 -1.66 -11.76
N HIS A 30 -1.40 -0.89 -12.60
CA HIS A 30 -0.08 -1.26 -13.09
C HIS A 30 0.96 -1.31 -11.96
N ALA A 31 0.94 -0.34 -11.06
CA ALA A 31 1.80 -0.34 -9.88
C ALA A 31 1.52 -1.57 -8.99
N GLY A 32 0.25 -1.91 -8.79
CA GLY A 32 -0.18 -3.10 -8.03
C GLY A 32 0.33 -4.39 -8.65
N ALA A 33 0.10 -4.58 -9.96
CA ALA A 33 0.55 -5.76 -10.70
C ALA A 33 2.08 -5.94 -10.62
N ARG A 34 2.83 -4.87 -10.86
CA ARG A 34 4.29 -4.87 -10.74
C ARG A 34 4.76 -5.19 -9.31
N GLY A 35 4.07 -4.65 -8.30
CA GLY A 35 4.35 -4.95 -6.90
C GLY A 35 4.08 -6.40 -6.56
N TRP A 36 2.96 -6.94 -7.04
CA TRP A 36 2.59 -8.35 -6.85
C TRP A 36 3.56 -9.31 -7.52
N ASP A 37 3.95 -9.06 -8.76
CA ASP A 37 4.94 -9.86 -9.48
C ASP A 37 6.29 -9.87 -8.75
N ALA A 38 6.75 -8.71 -8.28
CA ALA A 38 7.98 -8.61 -7.51
C ALA A 38 7.91 -9.38 -6.17
N LEU A 39 6.78 -9.28 -5.46
CA LEU A 39 6.60 -10.00 -4.19
C LEU A 39 6.65 -11.52 -4.38
N ARG A 40 5.97 -12.04 -5.41
CA ARG A 40 6.01 -13.47 -5.76
C ARG A 40 7.43 -13.93 -6.11
N ASP A 41 8.11 -13.20 -6.97
CA ASP A 41 9.47 -13.55 -7.40
C ASP A 41 10.44 -13.60 -6.21
N TRP A 42 10.39 -12.62 -5.32
CA TRP A 42 11.22 -12.60 -4.13
C TRP A 42 10.84 -13.66 -3.11
N SER A 43 9.57 -13.97 -2.91
CA SER A 43 9.14 -15.08 -2.06
C SER A 43 9.65 -16.42 -2.57
N HIS A 44 9.55 -16.66 -3.87
CA HIS A 44 10.09 -17.88 -4.49
C HIS A 44 11.60 -18.02 -4.31
N ARG A 45 12.35 -16.91 -4.43
CA ARG A 45 13.81 -16.89 -4.23
C ARG A 45 14.20 -17.05 -2.76
N ALA A 46 13.44 -16.49 -1.84
CA ALA A 46 13.69 -16.64 -0.41
C ALA A 46 13.49 -18.08 0.07
N GLY A 47 12.55 -18.80 -0.53
CA GLY A 47 12.23 -20.18 -0.18
C GLY A 47 11.32 -20.32 1.03
N SER A 48 11.05 -21.57 1.42
CA SER A 48 10.27 -21.90 2.62
C SER A 48 11.04 -21.60 3.90
N ASP A 49 10.31 -21.42 5.00
CA ASP A 49 10.85 -21.20 6.35
C ASP A 49 11.75 -19.94 6.46
N THR A 50 11.43 -18.92 5.68
CA THR A 50 12.17 -17.66 5.64
C THR A 50 11.22 -16.49 5.84
N ASP A 51 11.63 -15.51 6.67
CA ASP A 51 10.97 -14.22 6.77
C ASP A 51 11.54 -13.26 5.73
N LEU A 52 10.70 -12.76 4.85
CA LEU A 52 11.04 -11.76 3.83
C LEU A 52 10.55 -10.38 4.27
N PHE A 53 11.47 -9.44 4.46
CA PHE A 53 11.16 -8.05 4.76
C PHE A 53 11.23 -7.19 3.50
N VAL A 54 10.10 -6.60 3.11
CA VAL A 54 9.98 -5.74 1.94
C VAL A 54 9.68 -4.31 2.38
N PHE A 55 10.56 -3.37 2.02
CA PHE A 55 10.38 -1.95 2.30
C PHE A 55 9.85 -1.25 1.07
N SER A 56 8.73 -0.54 1.22
CA SER A 56 8.05 0.12 0.12
C SER A 56 7.26 1.35 0.59
N HIS A 57 6.42 1.89 -0.26
CA HIS A 57 5.57 3.05 -0.01
C HIS A 57 4.13 2.63 0.22
N GLY A 58 3.40 3.36 1.08
CA GLY A 58 2.05 3.01 1.48
C GLY A 58 1.10 2.73 0.30
N ALA A 59 1.09 3.60 -0.72
CA ALA A 59 0.27 3.41 -1.90
C ALA A 59 0.65 2.17 -2.74
N LEU A 60 1.94 1.83 -2.84
CA LEU A 60 2.35 0.64 -3.57
C LEU A 60 1.96 -0.63 -2.81
N ILE A 61 2.14 -0.67 -1.49
CA ILE A 61 1.72 -1.80 -0.66
C ILE A 61 0.20 -2.02 -0.77
N GLU A 62 -0.58 -0.94 -0.66
CA GLU A 62 -2.04 -0.97 -0.83
C GLU A 62 -2.44 -1.57 -2.18
N ASN A 63 -1.89 -1.02 -3.28
CA ASN A 63 -2.23 -1.47 -4.63
C ASN A 63 -1.76 -2.91 -4.89
N THR A 64 -0.62 -3.33 -4.34
CA THR A 64 -0.14 -4.72 -4.42
C THR A 64 -1.10 -5.70 -3.75
N ILE A 65 -1.63 -5.35 -2.57
CA ILE A 65 -2.60 -6.18 -1.86
C ILE A 65 -3.94 -6.21 -2.60
N GLN A 66 -4.39 -5.09 -3.15
CA GLN A 66 -5.60 -5.04 -3.97
C GLN A 66 -5.48 -5.93 -5.21
N GLU A 67 -4.34 -5.90 -5.89
CA GLU A 67 -4.05 -6.77 -7.04
C GLU A 67 -4.05 -8.24 -6.65
N MET A 68 -3.34 -8.59 -5.59
CA MET A 68 -3.25 -9.97 -5.07
C MET A 68 -4.62 -10.61 -4.83
N TYR A 69 -5.62 -9.82 -4.42
CA TYR A 69 -6.99 -10.28 -4.17
C TYR A 69 -7.99 -9.98 -5.29
N GLY A 70 -7.55 -9.42 -6.42
CA GLY A 70 -8.44 -9.04 -7.53
C GLY A 70 -9.48 -7.97 -7.16
N ILE A 71 -9.21 -7.17 -6.12
CA ILE A 71 -10.16 -6.16 -5.63
C ILE A 71 -10.35 -5.05 -6.66
N GLY A 72 -9.27 -4.62 -7.30
CA GLY A 72 -9.30 -3.57 -8.31
C GLY A 72 -10.14 -3.92 -9.54
N GLU A 73 -10.12 -5.18 -9.96
CA GLU A 73 -10.97 -5.67 -11.07
C GLU A 73 -12.45 -5.65 -10.70
N ARG A 74 -12.77 -6.02 -9.45
CA ARG A 74 -14.15 -6.11 -8.98
C ARG A 74 -14.76 -4.74 -8.65
N PHE A 75 -13.96 -3.81 -8.19
CA PHE A 75 -14.39 -2.48 -7.73
C PHE A 75 -13.46 -1.38 -8.27
N PRO A 76 -13.43 -1.14 -9.60
CA PRO A 76 -12.45 -0.25 -10.23
C PRO A 76 -12.52 1.21 -9.78
N ASP A 77 -13.68 1.66 -9.32
CA ASP A 77 -13.94 3.04 -8.91
C ASP A 77 -13.99 3.22 -7.38
N PHE A 78 -13.51 2.24 -6.62
CA PHE A 78 -13.61 2.24 -5.17
C PHE A 78 -12.28 1.93 -4.49
N VAL A 79 -11.86 2.81 -3.59
CA VAL A 79 -10.71 2.57 -2.71
C VAL A 79 -11.15 1.64 -1.58
N SER A 80 -10.88 0.35 -1.75
CA SER A 80 -11.38 -0.71 -0.85
C SER A 80 -10.50 -0.92 0.38
N ILE A 81 -9.26 -0.46 0.34
CA ILE A 81 -8.27 -0.60 1.41
C ILE A 81 -7.72 0.79 1.70
N THR A 82 -7.62 1.17 2.98
CA THR A 82 -7.05 2.45 3.36
C THR A 82 -5.55 2.49 3.09
N SER A 83 -5.03 3.66 2.72
CA SER A 83 -3.58 3.83 2.56
C SER A 83 -2.83 3.46 3.84
N MET A 84 -1.69 2.79 3.66
CA MET A 84 -0.83 2.43 4.78
C MET A 84 -0.16 3.68 5.36
N ARG A 85 -0.21 3.80 6.68
CA ARG A 85 0.46 4.88 7.43
C ARG A 85 1.99 4.71 7.42
N ASN A 86 2.71 5.77 7.68
CA ASN A 86 4.17 5.74 7.75
C ASN A 86 4.66 4.79 8.86
N ALA A 87 5.69 4.01 8.55
CA ALA A 87 6.28 3.00 9.43
C ALA A 87 5.30 1.94 9.96
N HIS A 88 4.18 1.76 9.26
CA HIS A 88 3.28 0.63 9.45
C HIS A 88 3.63 -0.50 8.48
N TRP A 89 3.12 -1.69 8.75
CA TRP A 89 3.36 -2.88 7.94
C TRP A 89 2.09 -3.68 7.67
N ALA A 90 2.17 -4.50 6.65
CA ALA A 90 1.27 -5.64 6.44
C ALA A 90 2.07 -6.92 6.62
N ARG A 91 1.45 -7.95 7.18
CA ARG A 91 2.00 -9.28 7.27
C ARG A 91 1.23 -10.22 6.38
N LEU A 92 1.96 -10.84 5.47
CA LEU A 92 1.46 -11.82 4.53
C LEU A 92 2.11 -13.17 4.83
N VAL A 93 1.37 -14.24 4.64
CA VAL A 93 1.88 -15.60 4.69
C VAL A 93 1.66 -16.23 3.32
N ASP A 94 2.75 -16.69 2.71
CA ASP A 94 2.73 -17.49 1.51
C ASP A 94 2.31 -18.92 1.90
N ALA A 95 1.05 -19.22 1.65
CA ALA A 95 0.43 -20.50 2.00
C ALA A 95 0.30 -21.39 0.77
N ARG A 96 1.38 -21.53 -0.01
CA ARG A 96 1.40 -22.37 -1.21
C ARG A 96 0.83 -23.76 -0.93
N ILE A 97 -0.23 -24.09 -1.64
CA ILE A 97 -0.87 -25.40 -1.60
C ILE A 97 -0.93 -25.88 -3.06
N ASP A 98 -0.24 -26.97 -3.38
CA ASP A 98 -0.31 -27.64 -4.69
C ASP A 98 0.02 -26.72 -5.88
N GLU A 99 1.10 -25.96 -5.82
CA GLU A 99 1.58 -25.01 -6.86
C GLU A 99 0.70 -23.75 -7.05
N ASP A 100 -0.43 -23.63 -6.35
CA ASP A 100 -1.23 -22.41 -6.36
C ASP A 100 -0.58 -21.33 -5.46
N ASP A 101 -0.43 -20.13 -6.00
CA ASP A 101 0.01 -18.94 -5.26
C ASP A 101 -1.10 -18.47 -4.31
N ARG A 102 -1.19 -19.08 -3.13
CA ARG A 102 -2.16 -18.72 -2.09
C ARG A 102 -1.50 -17.92 -0.99
N TRP A 103 -2.01 -16.72 -0.78
CA TRP A 103 -1.50 -15.80 0.22
C TRP A 103 -2.56 -15.43 1.24
N ILE A 104 -2.15 -15.32 2.49
CA ILE A 104 -3.00 -14.91 3.60
C ILE A 104 -2.52 -13.56 4.11
N LEU A 105 -3.39 -12.55 4.07
CA LEU A 105 -3.16 -11.30 4.77
C LEU A 105 -3.51 -11.49 6.25
N VAL A 106 -2.50 -11.46 7.08
CA VAL A 106 -2.65 -11.67 8.54
C VAL A 106 -2.90 -10.35 9.25
N ASP A 107 -2.11 -9.32 8.90
CA ASP A 107 -2.23 -7.99 9.46
C ASP A 107 -2.13 -6.95 8.35
N TYR A 108 -2.86 -5.84 8.49
CA TYR A 108 -2.76 -4.70 7.59
C TYR A 108 -2.74 -3.39 8.37
N ASN A 109 -1.85 -2.47 7.95
CA ASN A 109 -1.70 -1.15 8.56
C ASN A 109 -1.43 -1.25 10.07
N HIS A 110 -0.71 -2.28 10.48
CA HIS A 110 -0.27 -2.48 11.84
C HIS A 110 0.99 -1.65 12.11
N GLY A 111 1.05 -1.02 13.26
CA GLY A 111 2.17 -0.16 13.65
C GLY A 111 2.61 -0.39 15.10
N PRO A 112 3.69 0.23 15.56
CA PRO A 112 4.05 0.22 16.96
C PRO A 112 2.96 0.90 17.80
N ALA A 113 2.85 0.57 19.09
CA ALA A 113 1.82 1.12 19.97
C ALA A 113 1.76 2.67 19.99
N LEU A 114 2.90 3.33 19.75
CA LEU A 114 2.99 4.79 19.62
C LEU A 114 2.29 5.30 18.36
N ALA A 115 2.16 4.47 17.33
CA ALA A 115 1.55 4.85 16.06
C ALA A 115 0.03 5.11 16.15
N ASP A 116 -0.61 4.66 17.21
CA ASP A 116 -2.03 4.93 17.47
C ASP A 116 -2.26 6.30 18.16
N THR A 117 -1.21 7.08 18.32
CA THR A 117 -1.27 8.40 18.93
C THR A 117 -1.19 9.50 17.86
N PRO A 118 -1.84 10.66 18.06
CA PRO A 118 -1.73 11.81 17.15
C PRO A 118 -0.29 12.29 16.89
N ALA A 119 0.60 12.11 17.88
CA ALA A 119 2.01 12.47 17.76
C ALA A 119 2.79 11.68 16.69
N TRP A 120 2.25 10.56 16.22
CA TRP A 120 2.89 9.77 15.17
C TRP A 120 2.76 10.40 13.78
N ASP A 121 1.60 10.95 13.48
CA ASP A 121 1.32 11.55 12.17
C ASP A 121 1.87 12.98 12.07
N ASP A 122 1.97 13.68 13.18
CA ASP A 122 2.57 15.03 13.26
C ASP A 122 3.60 15.14 14.40
N PRO A 123 4.83 14.67 14.17
CA PRO A 123 5.90 14.81 15.17
C PRO A 123 6.29 16.27 15.45
N GLY A 124 5.84 17.23 14.63
CA GLY A 124 6.06 18.67 14.84
C GLY A 124 5.25 19.22 16.01
N GLU A 125 4.01 18.79 16.20
CA GLU A 125 3.18 19.20 17.33
C GLU A 125 3.67 18.66 18.69
N ALA A 126 4.33 17.49 18.68
CA ALA A 126 4.87 16.89 19.90
C ALA A 126 6.08 17.67 20.46
N ARG A 127 6.79 18.42 19.62
CA ARG A 127 7.98 19.20 20.02
C ARG A 127 7.65 20.56 20.65
N GLY A 128 6.42 21.05 20.51
CA GLY A 128 5.99 22.37 21.00
C GLY A 128 5.37 22.38 22.39
N ARG A 129 5.35 21.28 23.13
CA ARG A 129 4.70 21.19 24.45
C ARG A 129 5.65 21.23 25.64
N ASP A 130 6.95 21.30 25.39
CA ASP A 130 7.99 21.31 26.44
C ASP A 130 8.73 22.67 26.56
N GLU A 131 8.07 23.80 26.15
CA GLU A 131 8.57 25.15 26.44
C GLU A 131 7.64 25.91 27.40
#